data_77a6cb7a2806d10e31749f160476b0c1
#
_entry.id   77a6cb7a2806d10e31749f160476b0c1
#
_cell.length_a   1.000
_cell.length_b   1.000
_cell.length_c   1.000
_cell.angle_alpha   90.00
_cell.angle_beta   90.00
_cell.angle_gamma   90.00
#
_symmetry.space_group_name_H-M   'P 1'
#
loop_
_entity.id
_entity.type
_entity.pdbx_description
1 polymer ?
#
loop_
_entity_poly.entity_id
_entity_poly.type
_entity_poly.pdbx_seq_one_letter_code
_entity_poly.pdbx_strand_id
1 'polypeptide(L)'
;MADKKTFYLTTAIAYTSGKPHIGNTYEAVLADSIVRYKRLEGYDVRFQTGTDEHGQKIELKAEEAGVTPKQFVDDVSGQIKTIWDLMNTSYDKFIRTTDADHEKQVQKIFKKLYDQGDIYKGYYEGLYCTPCESCLLYTSPSPRDMRR
;
A
#
# COMPACT_ATOMS: atom_id res chain seq x y z
N MET A 1 34.25 -13.25 7.70
CA MET A 1 33.02 -12.82 8.41
C MET A 1 31.96 -13.85 8.06
N ALA A 2 31.29 -14.45 9.06
CA ALA A 2 30.22 -15.40 8.76
C ALA A 2 29.10 -14.65 8.04
N ASP A 3 28.59 -15.24 6.95
CA ASP A 3 27.44 -14.68 6.22
C ASP A 3 26.25 -14.57 7.19
N LYS A 4 25.81 -13.33 7.45
CA LYS A 4 24.61 -13.10 8.26
C LYS A 4 23.42 -13.63 7.49
N LYS A 5 22.53 -14.36 8.16
CA LYS A 5 21.24 -14.74 7.59
C LYS A 5 20.43 -13.47 7.31
N THR A 6 19.79 -13.41 6.16
CA THR A 6 18.94 -12.29 5.78
C THR A 6 17.49 -12.53 6.19
N PHE A 7 16.78 -11.46 6.54
CA PHE A 7 15.35 -11.48 6.83
C PHE A 7 14.68 -10.26 6.21
N TYR A 8 13.66 -10.46 5.41
CA TYR A 8 12.90 -9.40 4.76
C TYR A 8 11.45 -9.43 5.20
N LEU A 9 10.92 -8.29 5.64
CA LEU A 9 9.54 -8.15 6.06
C LEU A 9 8.93 -6.87 5.49
N THR A 10 7.69 -6.99 5.02
CA THR A 10 6.86 -5.86 4.60
C THR A 10 5.54 -5.87 5.33
N THR A 11 4.97 -4.70 5.57
CA THR A 11 3.55 -4.54 5.92
C THR A 11 2.71 -4.38 4.67
N ALA A 12 1.38 -4.44 4.81
CA ALA A 12 0.51 -3.74 3.86
C ALA A 12 0.89 -2.24 3.85
N ILE A 13 0.73 -1.61 2.69
CA ILE A 13 0.94 -0.17 2.55
C ILE A 13 -0.39 0.55 2.78
N ALA A 14 -0.37 1.60 3.62
CA ALA A 14 -1.58 2.30 4.01
C ALA A 14 -2.18 3.10 2.83
N TYR A 15 -3.48 2.92 2.58
CA TYR A 15 -4.18 3.65 1.53
C TYR A 15 -4.43 5.09 1.93
N THR A 16 -3.98 6.04 1.10
CA THR A 16 -4.01 7.47 1.40
C THR A 16 -5.38 8.14 1.19
N SER A 17 -6.46 7.39 1.24
CA SER A 17 -7.83 7.94 1.16
C SER A 17 -8.28 8.62 2.46
N GLY A 18 -7.49 8.62 3.51
CA GLY A 18 -7.77 9.25 4.80
C GLY A 18 -6.69 8.98 5.84
N LYS A 19 -6.89 9.52 7.04
CA LYS A 19 -5.99 9.30 8.17
C LYS A 19 -5.96 7.81 8.56
N PRO A 20 -4.80 7.28 8.97
CA PRO A 20 -4.71 5.90 9.43
C PRO A 20 -5.51 5.70 10.71
N HIS A 21 -6.05 4.52 10.89
CA HIS A 21 -6.74 4.09 12.10
C HIS A 21 -5.89 3.10 12.90
N ILE A 22 -6.36 2.74 14.09
CA ILE A 22 -5.63 1.84 15.01
C ILE A 22 -5.25 0.49 14.39
N GLY A 23 -6.04 -0.03 13.43
CA GLY A 23 -5.73 -1.27 12.73
C GLY A 23 -4.45 -1.17 11.89
N ASN A 24 -4.24 -0.05 11.20
CA ASN A 24 -3.01 0.18 10.44
C ASN A 24 -1.78 0.31 11.37
N THR A 25 -1.92 1.01 12.49
CA THR A 25 -0.85 1.16 13.48
C THR A 25 -0.52 -0.16 14.17
N TYR A 26 -1.53 -0.99 14.46
CA TYR A 26 -1.34 -2.32 15.04
C TYR A 26 -0.45 -3.20 14.15
N GLU A 27 -0.74 -3.24 12.86
CA GLU A 27 0.07 -4.00 11.90
C GLU A 27 1.53 -3.53 11.86
N ALA A 28 1.74 -2.21 11.82
CA ALA A 28 3.09 -1.63 11.79
C ALA A 28 3.89 -1.99 13.06
N VAL A 29 3.27 -1.92 14.24
CA VAL A 29 3.90 -2.28 15.52
C VAL A 29 4.17 -3.78 15.62
N LEU A 30 3.26 -4.62 15.14
CA LEU A 30 3.45 -6.07 15.11
C LEU A 30 4.64 -6.43 14.23
N ALA A 31 4.71 -5.88 13.03
CA ALA A 31 5.83 -6.08 12.12
C ALA A 31 7.15 -5.59 12.72
N ASP A 32 7.15 -4.41 13.32
CA ASP A 32 8.33 -3.84 13.98
C ASP A 32 8.84 -4.71 15.14
N SER A 33 7.93 -5.30 15.92
CA SER A 33 8.30 -6.23 16.99
C SER A 33 9.04 -7.46 16.47
N ILE A 34 8.56 -8.05 15.37
CA ILE A 34 9.20 -9.18 14.70
C ILE A 34 10.58 -8.79 14.15
N VAL A 35 10.67 -7.63 13.51
CA VAL A 35 11.92 -7.10 12.94
C VAL A 35 12.97 -6.88 14.02
N ARG A 36 12.59 -6.24 15.14
CA ARG A 36 13.49 -6.01 16.27
C ARG A 36 13.98 -7.32 16.87
N TYR A 37 13.10 -8.31 17.01
CA TYR A 37 13.48 -9.64 17.48
C TYR A 37 14.50 -10.28 16.53
N LYS A 38 14.27 -10.24 15.22
CA LYS A 38 15.21 -10.78 14.21
C LYS A 38 16.56 -10.07 14.21
N ARG A 39 16.58 -8.77 14.42
CA ARG A 39 17.84 -8.01 14.60
C ARG A 39 18.60 -8.45 15.85
N LEU A 40 17.89 -8.73 16.95
CA LEU A 40 18.50 -9.26 18.17
C LEU A 40 19.07 -10.67 17.98
N GLU A 41 18.45 -11.50 17.14
CA GLU A 41 18.99 -12.81 16.74
C GLU A 41 20.22 -12.70 15.80
N GLY A 42 20.62 -11.49 15.41
CA GLY A 42 21.80 -11.24 14.56
C GLY A 42 21.55 -11.34 13.05
N TYR A 43 20.29 -11.37 12.60
CA TYR A 43 19.96 -11.34 11.19
C TYR A 43 20.29 -9.96 10.58
N ASP A 44 20.63 -9.96 9.28
CA ASP A 44 20.60 -8.77 8.45
C ASP A 44 19.14 -8.56 8.00
N VAL A 45 18.48 -7.54 8.57
CA VAL A 45 17.03 -7.34 8.41
C VAL A 45 16.75 -6.15 7.52
N ARG A 46 15.86 -6.35 6.54
CA ARG A 46 15.25 -5.29 5.75
C ARG A 46 13.76 -5.22 6.04
N PHE A 47 13.31 -4.08 6.56
CA PHE A 47 11.90 -3.81 6.87
C PHE A 47 11.36 -2.67 6.01
N GLN A 48 10.29 -2.92 5.27
CA GLN A 48 9.65 -1.93 4.41
C GLN A 48 8.17 -1.79 4.74
N THR A 49 7.72 -0.55 4.83
CA THR A 49 6.33 -0.11 4.92
C THR A 49 6.10 1.04 3.96
N GLY A 50 4.91 1.62 3.91
CA GLY A 50 4.67 2.76 3.02
C GLY A 50 3.21 3.11 2.83
N THR A 51 2.93 3.79 1.71
CA THR A 51 1.60 4.26 1.34
C THR A 51 1.21 3.87 -0.07
N ASP A 52 -0.07 3.53 -0.24
CA ASP A 52 -0.75 3.35 -1.53
C ASP A 52 -1.46 4.64 -1.91
N GLU A 53 -1.10 5.22 -3.07
CA GLU A 53 -1.39 6.62 -3.40
C GLU A 53 -2.13 6.80 -4.73
N HIS A 54 -2.63 5.72 -5.32
CA HIS A 54 -3.39 5.77 -6.57
C HIS A 54 -4.84 5.29 -6.37
N GLY A 55 -5.76 5.87 -7.14
CA GLY A 55 -7.15 5.44 -7.18
C GLY A 55 -8.14 6.58 -7.33
N GLN A 56 -9.30 6.29 -7.92
CA GLN A 56 -10.37 7.25 -8.16
C GLN A 56 -10.86 7.92 -6.87
N LYS A 57 -10.89 7.19 -5.77
CA LYS A 57 -11.31 7.72 -4.47
C LYS A 57 -10.38 8.83 -3.96
N ILE A 58 -9.09 8.73 -4.27
CA ILE A 58 -8.10 9.76 -3.93
C ILE A 58 -8.32 11.01 -4.78
N GLU A 59 -8.57 10.83 -6.09
CA GLU A 59 -8.86 11.94 -7.00
C GLU A 59 -10.09 12.74 -6.54
N LEU A 60 -11.19 12.04 -6.22
CA LEU A 60 -12.41 12.68 -5.72
C LEU A 60 -12.18 13.45 -4.42
N LYS A 61 -11.40 12.88 -3.49
CA LYS A 61 -11.08 13.58 -2.23
C LYS A 61 -10.16 14.78 -2.41
N ALA A 62 -9.24 14.71 -3.36
CA ALA A 62 -8.40 15.85 -3.71
C ALA A 62 -9.24 16.99 -4.32
N GLU A 63 -10.20 16.65 -5.19
CA GLU A 63 -11.16 17.59 -5.77
C GLU A 63 -12.04 18.24 -4.69
N GLU A 64 -12.60 17.46 -3.75
CA GLU A 64 -13.35 17.96 -2.60
C GLU A 64 -12.53 18.91 -1.73
N ALA A 65 -11.23 18.65 -1.57
CA ALA A 65 -10.30 19.49 -0.83
C ALA A 65 -9.78 20.70 -1.61
N GLY A 66 -10.06 20.80 -2.91
CA GLY A 66 -9.60 21.88 -3.77
C GLY A 66 -8.09 21.87 -4.05
N VAL A 67 -7.46 20.69 -3.99
CA VAL A 67 -6.03 20.50 -4.23
C VAL A 67 -5.78 19.48 -5.34
N THR A 68 -4.55 19.40 -5.83
CA THR A 68 -4.19 18.34 -6.79
C THR A 68 -4.09 16.98 -6.08
N PRO A 69 -4.33 15.85 -6.78
CA PRO A 69 -4.15 14.52 -6.21
C PRO A 69 -2.77 14.33 -5.59
N LYS A 70 -1.73 14.87 -6.23
CA LYS A 70 -0.35 14.78 -5.70
C LYS A 70 -0.19 15.52 -4.36
N GLN A 71 -0.72 16.74 -4.24
CA GLN A 71 -0.70 17.50 -2.98
C GLN A 71 -1.47 16.78 -1.88
N PHE A 72 -2.63 16.22 -2.21
CA PHE A 72 -3.44 15.47 -1.26
C PHE A 72 -2.69 14.25 -0.70
N VAL A 73 -2.09 13.42 -1.57
CA VAL A 73 -1.35 12.23 -1.10
C VAL A 73 -0.04 12.59 -0.41
N ASP A 74 0.61 13.70 -0.78
CA ASP A 74 1.80 14.18 -0.07
C ASP A 74 1.46 14.53 1.40
N ASP A 75 0.34 15.19 1.62
CA ASP A 75 -0.14 15.57 2.95
C ASP A 75 -0.51 14.33 3.79
N VAL A 76 -1.32 13.45 3.24
CA VAL A 76 -1.79 12.25 3.96
C VAL A 76 -0.64 11.28 4.22
N SER A 77 0.23 11.06 3.25
CA SER A 77 1.43 10.21 3.41
C SER A 77 2.38 10.77 4.47
N GLY A 78 2.57 12.10 4.50
CA GLY A 78 3.34 12.79 5.53
C GLY A 78 2.76 12.57 6.93
N GLN A 79 1.43 12.63 7.09
CA GLN A 79 0.75 12.36 8.36
C GLN A 79 0.92 10.89 8.79
N ILE A 80 0.77 9.95 7.87
CA ILE A 80 0.98 8.51 8.13
C ILE A 80 2.42 8.27 8.60
N LYS A 81 3.39 8.79 7.86
CA LYS A 81 4.81 8.67 8.22
C LYS A 81 5.08 9.23 9.62
N THR A 82 4.53 10.40 9.94
CA THR A 82 4.68 11.02 11.26
C THR A 82 4.14 10.11 12.37
N ILE A 83 3.02 9.42 12.14
CA ILE A 83 2.44 8.48 13.12
C ILE A 83 3.36 7.26 13.29
N TRP A 84 3.91 6.69 12.20
CA TRP A 84 4.87 5.57 12.27
C TRP A 84 6.14 5.96 13.03
N ASP A 85 6.66 7.17 12.78
CA ASP A 85 7.84 7.71 13.47
C ASP A 85 7.54 7.96 14.96
N LEU A 86 6.36 8.48 15.30
CA LEU A 86 5.91 8.68 16.69
C LEU A 86 5.82 7.34 17.45
N MET A 87 5.43 6.27 16.77
CA MET A 87 5.38 4.91 17.33
C MET A 87 6.75 4.25 17.37
N ASN A 88 7.81 4.96 17.01
CA ASN A 88 9.19 4.48 16.97
C ASN A 88 9.36 3.20 16.10
N THR A 89 8.62 3.12 15.00
CA THR A 89 8.71 2.02 14.05
C THR A 89 10.05 2.04 13.31
N SER A 90 10.80 0.95 13.35
CA SER A 90 12.18 0.86 12.87
C SER A 90 12.31 0.41 11.42
N TYR A 91 11.44 0.89 10.52
CA TYR A 91 11.52 0.58 9.10
C TYR A 91 12.79 1.13 8.45
N ASP A 92 13.31 0.40 7.47
CA ASP A 92 14.47 0.80 6.67
C ASP A 92 14.05 1.60 5.42
N LYS A 93 12.85 1.33 4.90
CA LYS A 93 12.28 2.05 3.75
C LYS A 93 10.80 2.34 4.00
N PHE A 94 10.43 3.60 3.84
CA PHE A 94 9.04 4.02 3.67
C PHE A 94 8.84 4.27 2.18
N ILE A 95 8.10 3.39 1.50
CA ILE A 95 7.84 3.48 0.07
C ILE A 95 6.53 4.19 -0.20
N ARG A 96 6.51 5.00 -1.23
CA ARG A 96 5.30 5.61 -1.77
C ARG A 96 5.07 5.08 -3.18
N THR A 97 3.83 4.73 -3.53
CA THR A 97 3.56 4.26 -4.90
C THR A 97 3.71 5.36 -5.96
N THR A 98 3.81 6.63 -5.53
CA THR A 98 4.17 7.78 -6.38
C THR A 98 5.68 8.08 -6.41
N ASP A 99 6.52 7.29 -5.75
CA ASP A 99 7.98 7.44 -5.88
C ASP A 99 8.43 7.07 -7.29
N ALA A 100 9.30 7.89 -7.89
CA ALA A 100 9.76 7.70 -9.26
C ALA A 100 10.50 6.37 -9.50
N ASP A 101 11.21 5.85 -8.49
CA ASP A 101 11.87 4.55 -8.55
C ASP A 101 10.85 3.39 -8.53
N HIS A 102 9.76 3.53 -7.77
CA HIS A 102 8.65 2.57 -7.76
C HIS A 102 7.94 2.54 -9.12
N GLU A 103 7.51 3.71 -9.63
CA GLU A 103 6.85 3.82 -10.93
C GLU A 103 7.67 3.20 -12.06
N LYS A 104 8.97 3.49 -12.08
CA LYS A 104 9.92 2.95 -13.05
C LYS A 104 10.01 1.42 -13.01
N GLN A 105 9.99 0.86 -11.81
CA GLN A 105 10.04 -0.59 -11.63
C GLN A 105 8.71 -1.24 -12.04
N VAL A 106 7.57 -0.65 -11.70
CA VAL A 106 6.24 -1.12 -12.11
C VAL A 106 6.11 -1.09 -13.64
N GLN A 107 6.51 0.02 -14.30
CA GLN A 107 6.49 0.14 -15.76
C GLN A 107 7.33 -0.96 -16.43
N LYS A 108 8.52 -1.27 -15.88
CA LYS A 108 9.39 -2.33 -16.40
C LYS A 108 8.74 -3.71 -16.31
N ILE A 109 8.09 -4.02 -15.17
CA ILE A 109 7.42 -5.30 -14.97
C ILE A 109 6.19 -5.39 -15.89
N PHE A 110 5.38 -4.33 -15.93
CA PHE A 110 4.19 -4.26 -16.78
C PHE A 110 4.55 -4.47 -18.26
N LYS A 111 5.60 -3.76 -18.74
CA LYS A 111 6.07 -3.91 -20.11
C LYS A 111 6.53 -5.34 -20.40
N LYS A 112 7.23 -5.98 -19.48
CA LYS A 112 7.65 -7.38 -19.63
C LYS A 112 6.46 -8.31 -19.82
N LEU A 113 5.42 -8.18 -18.97
CA LEU A 113 4.21 -9.02 -19.05
C LEU A 113 3.40 -8.72 -20.32
N TYR A 114 3.35 -7.46 -20.74
CA TYR A 114 2.73 -7.07 -22.01
C TYR A 114 3.45 -7.69 -23.22
N ASP A 115 4.78 -7.60 -23.25
CA ASP A 115 5.60 -8.17 -24.35
C ASP A 115 5.51 -9.70 -24.39
N GLN A 116 5.23 -10.38 -23.27
CA GLN A 116 4.99 -11.82 -23.17
C GLN A 116 3.57 -12.25 -23.61
N GLY A 117 2.64 -11.29 -23.77
CA GLY A 117 1.25 -11.54 -24.13
C GLY A 117 0.33 -11.86 -22.95
N ASP A 118 0.83 -11.77 -21.70
CA ASP A 118 0.04 -12.01 -20.50
C ASP A 118 -0.95 -10.84 -20.22
N ILE A 119 -0.64 -9.66 -20.74
CA ILE A 119 -1.47 -8.46 -20.63
C ILE A 119 -1.98 -8.09 -22.03
N TYR A 120 -3.28 -7.96 -22.17
CA TYR A 120 -3.93 -7.55 -23.41
C TYR A 120 -5.08 -6.58 -23.15
N LYS A 121 -5.44 -5.77 -24.14
CA LYS A 121 -6.58 -4.86 -24.06
C LYS A 121 -7.88 -5.64 -24.32
N GLY A 122 -8.77 -5.62 -23.34
CA GLY A 122 -10.10 -6.21 -23.42
C GLY A 122 -11.20 -5.21 -23.09
N TYR A 123 -12.46 -5.65 -23.21
CA TYR A 123 -13.64 -4.90 -22.79
C TYR A 123 -14.33 -5.66 -21.67
N TYR A 124 -14.70 -4.93 -20.63
CA TYR A 124 -15.50 -5.45 -19.53
C TYR A 124 -16.59 -4.45 -19.22
N GLU A 125 -17.81 -4.94 -19.04
CA GLU A 125 -18.96 -4.14 -18.61
C GLU A 125 -19.53 -4.76 -17.35
N GLY A 126 -19.75 -3.95 -16.33
CA GLY A 126 -20.27 -4.40 -15.05
C GLY A 126 -20.53 -3.24 -14.11
N LEU A 127 -21.27 -3.50 -13.02
CA LEU A 127 -21.48 -2.49 -11.98
C LEU A 127 -20.21 -2.34 -11.14
N TYR A 128 -19.80 -1.10 -10.94
CA TYR A 128 -18.63 -0.74 -10.16
C TYR A 128 -19.01 0.14 -8.97
N CYS A 129 -18.53 -0.20 -7.80
CA CYS A 129 -18.72 0.59 -6.59
C CYS A 129 -17.47 1.45 -6.34
N THR A 130 -17.55 2.76 -6.64
CA THR A 130 -16.43 3.69 -6.43
C THR A 130 -15.98 3.78 -4.97
N PRO A 131 -16.87 3.85 -3.95
CA PRO A 131 -16.43 3.87 -2.56
C PRO A 131 -15.68 2.61 -2.12
N CYS A 132 -16.02 1.44 -2.71
CA CYS A 132 -15.38 0.17 -2.41
C CYS A 132 -14.21 -0.14 -3.35
N GLU A 133 -14.09 0.60 -4.45
CA GLU A 133 -13.14 0.36 -5.55
C GLU A 133 -13.18 -1.09 -6.06
N SER A 134 -14.39 -1.63 -6.17
CA SER A 134 -14.63 -3.04 -6.53
C SER A 134 -15.76 -3.18 -7.55
N CYS A 135 -15.58 -4.11 -8.48
CA CYS A 135 -16.67 -4.56 -9.35
C CYS A 135 -17.66 -5.40 -8.54
N LEU A 136 -18.95 -5.13 -8.71
CA LEU A 136 -20.02 -5.93 -8.10
C LEU A 136 -20.30 -7.15 -8.98
N LEU A 137 -19.84 -8.30 -8.53
CA LEU A 137 -20.12 -9.58 -9.18
C LEU A 137 -21.47 -10.10 -8.69
N TYR A 138 -22.50 -10.06 -9.52
CA TYR A 138 -23.85 -10.50 -9.19
C TYR A 138 -23.99 -12.00 -8.86
N THR A 139 -22.99 -12.79 -9.16
CA THR A 139 -23.04 -14.26 -9.03
C THR A 139 -22.59 -14.79 -7.67
N SER A 140 -22.07 -13.92 -6.79
CA SER A 140 -21.63 -14.32 -5.45
C SER A 140 -22.10 -13.29 -4.43
N PRO A 141 -23.28 -13.48 -3.82
CA PRO A 141 -23.69 -12.63 -2.71
C PRO A 141 -22.62 -12.67 -1.61
N SER A 142 -22.13 -11.50 -1.23
CA SER A 142 -21.21 -11.38 -0.11
C SER A 142 -21.88 -11.89 1.17
N PRO A 143 -21.16 -12.50 2.11
CA PRO A 143 -21.71 -12.83 3.44
C PRO A 143 -22.34 -11.62 4.16
N ARG A 144 -22.01 -10.39 3.76
CA ARG A 144 -22.69 -9.17 4.24
C ARG A 144 -24.07 -8.96 3.64
N ASP A 145 -24.28 -9.39 2.39
CA ASP A 145 -25.58 -9.25 1.69
C ASP A 145 -26.59 -10.27 2.19
N MET A 146 -26.14 -11.39 2.74
CA MET A 146 -26.97 -12.43 3.30
C MET A 146 -27.50 -12.12 4.73
N ARG A 147 -27.09 -11.00 5.33
CA ARG A 147 -27.48 -10.60 6.68
C ARG A 147 -28.47 -9.42 6.72
N ARG A 148 -29.12 -9.10 5.61
CA ARG A 148 -30.22 -8.12 5.55
C ARG A 148 -31.55 -8.79 5.36
#